data_f9e39812117a8f25b2b8d5c2407ce90d
#
_entry.id   f9e39812117a8f25b2b8d5c2407ce90d
#
_cell.length_a   1.000
_cell.length_b   1.000
_cell.length_c   1.000
_cell.angle_alpha   90.00
_cell.angle_beta   90.00
_cell.angle_gamma   90.00
#
_symmetry.space_group_name_H-M   'P 1'
#
loop_
_entity.id
_entity.type
_entity.pdbx_description
1 polymer ?
#
loop_
_entity_poly.entity_id
_entity_poly.type
_entity_poly.pdbx_seq_one_letter_code
_entity_poly.pdbx_strand_id
1 'polypeptide(L)'
;MSGDYNTHNNQQPNINYTDHTVDLSKYALFVDGVTSDPSKDYQSFVESLDELAGQGSNIHRLLTAAVGVSAEGGEFMEIVKKMVFQGKPWDDHNRKHLVIELGDVMWYVMQACMALNITLDDVIAGNVEKLKKRYPGGEFDVYKSENRLEGDL
;
A
#
# COMPACT_ATOMS: atom_id res chain seq x y z
N MET A 1 -45.39 -17.64 -18.85
CA MET A 1 -45.06 -16.39 -18.14
C MET A 1 -43.68 -16.00 -18.58
N SER A 2 -43.61 -15.08 -19.53
CA SER A 2 -42.37 -14.56 -20.13
C SER A 2 -41.83 -13.45 -19.20
N GLY A 3 -40.66 -13.65 -18.64
CA GLY A 3 -39.98 -12.64 -17.84
C GLY A 3 -39.20 -11.72 -18.82
N ASP A 4 -39.56 -10.48 -18.86
CA ASP A 4 -38.86 -9.43 -19.60
C ASP A 4 -37.49 -9.18 -18.94
N TYR A 5 -36.43 -9.57 -19.63
CA TYR A 5 -35.07 -9.12 -19.28
C TYR A 5 -34.92 -7.65 -19.69
N ASN A 6 -34.91 -6.81 -18.68
CA ASN A 6 -34.71 -5.37 -18.78
C ASN A 6 -33.31 -5.11 -19.37
N THR A 7 -33.25 -4.73 -20.63
CA THR A 7 -32.03 -4.29 -21.30
C THR A 7 -31.58 -2.97 -20.66
N HIS A 8 -30.66 -3.03 -19.71
CA HIS A 8 -29.97 -1.83 -19.25
C HIS A 8 -29.25 -1.19 -20.44
N ASN A 9 -29.76 -0.04 -20.82
CA ASN A 9 -29.22 0.81 -21.85
C ASN A 9 -27.83 1.29 -21.38
N ASN A 10 -26.79 0.57 -21.80
CA ASN A 10 -25.41 0.84 -21.44
C ASN A 10 -24.89 1.99 -22.32
N GLN A 11 -25.46 3.19 -22.13
CA GLN A 11 -24.88 4.40 -22.70
C GLN A 11 -23.57 4.65 -21.93
N GLN A 12 -22.47 4.22 -22.53
CA GLN A 12 -21.16 4.65 -22.07
C GLN A 12 -21.11 6.18 -22.11
N PRO A 13 -20.63 6.84 -21.03
CA PRO A 13 -20.48 8.28 -21.05
C PRO A 13 -19.58 8.63 -22.24
N ASN A 14 -20.07 9.54 -23.10
CA ASN A 14 -19.29 10.06 -24.21
C ASN A 14 -18.17 10.93 -23.62
N ILE A 15 -17.06 10.28 -23.25
CA ILE A 15 -15.88 10.97 -22.75
C ILE A 15 -15.25 11.63 -23.96
N ASN A 16 -15.58 12.90 -24.13
CA ASN A 16 -14.96 13.75 -25.13
C ASN A 16 -13.49 13.95 -24.69
N TYR A 17 -12.60 13.13 -25.19
CA TYR A 17 -11.15 13.34 -25.10
C TYR A 17 -10.83 14.56 -25.99
N THR A 18 -11.21 15.75 -25.53
CA THR A 18 -10.81 16.97 -26.19
C THR A 18 -9.30 17.07 -26.12
N ASP A 19 -8.74 17.52 -27.22
CA ASP A 19 -7.36 17.72 -27.60
C ASP A 19 -6.55 18.54 -26.55
N HIS A 20 -6.37 17.96 -25.37
CA HIS A 20 -5.43 18.48 -24.38
C HIS A 20 -4.07 17.87 -24.68
N THR A 21 -3.32 18.51 -25.58
CA THR A 21 -1.91 18.20 -25.76
C THR A 21 -1.18 18.55 -24.49
N VAL A 22 -0.89 17.53 -23.67
CA VAL A 22 -0.05 17.68 -22.48
C VAL A 22 1.37 17.94 -22.96
N ASP A 23 1.96 19.07 -22.56
CA ASP A 23 3.38 19.34 -22.77
C ASP A 23 4.19 18.49 -21.78
N LEU A 24 4.60 17.31 -22.20
CA LEU A 24 5.36 16.37 -21.39
C LEU A 24 6.71 16.93 -20.93
N SER A 25 7.30 17.84 -21.70
CA SER A 25 8.57 18.47 -21.32
C SER A 25 8.37 19.40 -20.12
N LYS A 26 7.31 20.20 -20.12
CA LYS A 26 6.94 21.04 -18.96
C LYS A 26 6.55 20.21 -17.76
N TYR A 27 5.82 19.11 -17.99
CA TYR A 27 5.46 18.20 -16.90
C TYR A 27 6.72 17.57 -16.28
N ALA A 28 7.66 17.11 -17.08
CA ALA A 28 8.93 16.56 -16.59
C ALA A 28 9.73 17.58 -15.77
N LEU A 29 9.84 18.83 -16.23
CA LEU A 29 10.49 19.91 -15.47
C LEU A 29 9.78 20.22 -14.15
N PHE A 30 8.44 20.20 -14.14
CA PHE A 30 7.67 20.36 -12.92
C PHE A 30 7.92 19.22 -11.94
N VAL A 31 7.86 17.96 -12.39
CA VAL A 31 8.15 16.78 -11.55
C VAL A 31 9.56 16.87 -10.97
N ASP A 32 10.55 17.18 -11.79
CA ASP A 32 11.93 17.34 -11.32
C ASP A 32 12.06 18.48 -10.28
N GLY A 33 11.40 19.59 -10.51
CA GLY A 33 11.43 20.76 -9.61
C GLY A 33 10.78 20.50 -8.24
N VAL A 34 9.79 19.61 -8.14
CA VAL A 34 9.15 19.24 -6.87
C VAL A 34 9.68 17.94 -6.25
N THR A 35 10.64 17.30 -6.88
CA THR A 35 11.32 16.12 -6.37
C THR A 35 12.48 16.54 -5.46
N SER A 36 12.58 15.90 -4.29
CA SER A 36 13.63 16.18 -3.31
C SER A 36 15.02 15.76 -3.82
N ASP A 37 16.06 16.42 -3.35
CA ASP A 37 17.43 16.14 -3.74
C ASP A 37 17.87 14.70 -3.47
N PRO A 38 17.56 14.06 -2.33
CA PRO A 38 17.87 12.64 -2.11
C PRO A 38 17.26 11.68 -3.13
N SER A 39 16.22 12.09 -3.85
CA SER A 39 15.62 11.27 -4.91
C SER A 39 16.27 11.48 -6.28
N LYS A 40 17.12 12.50 -6.45
CA LYS A 40 17.74 12.90 -7.72
C LYS A 40 19.26 12.78 -7.71
N ASP A 41 19.88 12.98 -6.58
CA ASP A 41 21.32 13.03 -6.43
C ASP A 41 21.82 11.94 -5.47
N TYR A 42 22.77 11.15 -5.93
CA TYR A 42 23.31 10.04 -5.16
C TYR A 42 23.98 10.49 -3.87
N GLN A 43 24.73 11.60 -3.90
CA GLN A 43 25.44 12.09 -2.72
C GLN A 43 24.44 12.56 -1.65
N SER A 44 23.43 13.32 -2.03
CA SER A 44 22.33 13.74 -1.14
C SER A 44 21.57 12.55 -0.54
N PHE A 45 21.39 11.48 -1.33
CA PHE A 45 20.79 10.24 -0.83
C PHE A 45 21.64 9.58 0.26
N VAL A 46 22.95 9.45 0.02
CA VAL A 46 23.87 8.86 1.00
C VAL A 46 23.94 9.71 2.27
N GLU A 47 24.03 11.03 2.14
CA GLU A 47 24.05 11.97 3.27
C GLU A 47 22.77 11.84 4.13
N SER A 48 21.60 11.70 3.51
CA SER A 48 20.34 11.45 4.22
C SER A 48 20.33 10.13 4.98
N LEU A 49 20.93 9.08 4.42
CA LEU A 49 21.07 7.80 5.11
C LEU A 49 22.02 7.89 6.30
N ASP A 50 23.17 8.58 6.12
CA ASP A 50 24.16 8.78 7.17
C ASP A 50 23.61 9.64 8.32
N GLU A 51 22.82 10.68 8.01
CA GLU A 51 22.14 11.49 9.01
C GLU A 51 21.16 10.66 9.84
N LEU A 52 20.29 9.88 9.20
CA LEU A 52 19.34 9.00 9.90
C LEU A 52 20.05 7.93 10.72
N ALA A 53 21.11 7.35 10.20
CA ALA A 53 21.95 6.40 10.94
C ALA A 53 22.62 7.06 12.15
N GLY A 54 23.11 8.29 11.99
CA GLY A 54 23.70 9.10 13.07
C GLY A 54 22.70 9.45 14.19
N GLN A 55 21.41 9.52 13.88
CA GLN A 55 20.31 9.65 14.85
C GLN A 55 19.96 8.32 15.54
N GLY A 56 20.65 7.24 15.23
CA GLY A 56 20.48 5.91 15.84
C GLY A 56 19.46 5.02 15.15
N SER A 57 18.99 5.39 13.95
CA SER A 57 18.07 4.54 13.19
C SER A 57 18.80 3.40 12.48
N ASN A 58 18.15 2.23 12.37
CA ASN A 58 18.59 1.14 11.49
C ASN A 58 17.95 1.33 10.10
N ILE A 59 18.31 2.45 9.45
CA ILE A 59 17.63 2.92 8.24
C ILE A 59 17.76 1.94 7.06
N HIS A 60 18.91 1.29 6.89
CA HIS A 60 19.11 0.32 5.81
C HIS A 60 18.21 -0.90 5.95
N ARG A 61 17.96 -1.39 7.19
CA ARG A 61 17.02 -2.48 7.45
C ARG A 61 15.57 -2.02 7.32
N LEU A 62 15.24 -0.81 7.75
CA LEU A 62 13.92 -0.21 7.53
C LEU A 62 13.60 -0.06 6.05
N LEU A 63 14.56 0.38 5.24
CA LEU A 63 14.38 0.49 3.79
C LEU A 63 14.15 -0.89 3.16
N THR A 64 14.91 -1.91 3.57
CA THR A 64 14.69 -3.30 3.14
C THR A 64 13.27 -3.75 3.48
N ALA A 65 12.82 -3.51 4.72
CA ALA A 65 11.47 -3.88 5.16
C ALA A 65 10.39 -3.15 4.37
N ALA A 66 10.52 -1.84 4.17
CA ALA A 66 9.52 -1.02 3.46
C ALA A 66 9.36 -1.45 2.00
N VAL A 67 10.48 -1.65 1.30
CA VAL A 67 10.47 -2.14 -0.10
C VAL A 67 9.86 -3.52 -0.18
N GLY A 68 10.26 -4.44 0.69
CA GLY A 68 9.81 -5.82 0.66
C GLY A 68 8.32 -5.98 1.01
N VAL A 69 7.82 -5.33 2.06
CA VAL A 69 6.38 -5.35 2.39
C VAL A 69 5.53 -4.89 1.20
N SER A 70 5.99 -3.85 0.47
CA SER A 70 5.28 -3.35 -0.70
C SER A 70 5.35 -4.30 -1.89
N ALA A 71 6.49 -4.93 -2.13
CA ALA A 71 6.69 -5.88 -3.22
C ALA A 71 5.85 -7.14 -3.02
N GLU A 72 5.99 -7.82 -1.88
CA GLU A 72 5.27 -9.07 -1.58
C GLU A 72 3.76 -8.85 -1.41
N GLY A 73 3.37 -7.69 -0.84
CA GLY A 73 1.97 -7.27 -0.83
C GLY A 73 1.39 -7.09 -2.23
N GLY A 74 2.21 -6.63 -3.18
CA GLY A 74 1.87 -6.55 -4.60
C GLY A 74 1.70 -7.93 -5.25
N GLU A 75 2.57 -8.91 -4.92
CA GLU A 75 2.47 -10.29 -5.42
C GLU A 75 1.21 -10.99 -4.88
N PHE A 76 0.93 -10.83 -3.60
CA PHE A 76 -0.33 -11.29 -3.01
C PHE A 76 -1.54 -10.71 -3.75
N MET A 77 -1.56 -9.38 -3.97
CA MET A 77 -2.62 -8.69 -4.69
C MET A 77 -2.74 -9.16 -6.15
N GLU A 78 -1.63 -9.44 -6.83
CA GLU A 78 -1.60 -9.94 -8.21
C GLU A 78 -2.35 -11.28 -8.34
N ILE A 79 -2.19 -12.19 -7.37
CA ILE A 79 -2.91 -13.47 -7.35
C ILE A 79 -4.41 -13.22 -7.21
N VAL A 80 -4.82 -12.39 -6.25
CA VAL A 80 -6.22 -12.04 -6.00
C VAL A 80 -6.83 -11.34 -7.23
N LYS A 81 -6.12 -10.38 -7.81
CA LYS A 81 -6.53 -9.70 -9.04
C LYS A 81 -6.79 -10.68 -10.18
N LYS A 82 -5.91 -11.66 -10.37
CA LYS A 82 -6.07 -12.70 -11.40
C LYS A 82 -7.28 -13.59 -11.14
N MET A 83 -7.60 -13.90 -9.88
CA MET A 83 -8.80 -14.64 -9.52
C MET A 83 -10.06 -13.84 -9.87
N VAL A 84 -10.13 -12.58 -9.45
CA VAL A 84 -11.32 -11.73 -9.62
C VAL A 84 -11.57 -11.36 -11.08
N PHE A 85 -10.52 -10.98 -11.81
CA PHE A 85 -10.69 -10.35 -13.12
C PHE A 85 -10.22 -11.19 -14.31
N GLN A 86 -9.49 -12.29 -14.09
CA GLN A 86 -8.86 -13.05 -15.17
C GLN A 86 -9.19 -14.56 -15.12
N GLY A 87 -10.16 -14.96 -14.30
CA GLY A 87 -10.63 -16.34 -14.23
C GLY A 87 -9.65 -17.35 -13.62
N LYS A 88 -8.65 -16.90 -12.87
CA LYS A 88 -7.77 -17.80 -12.12
C LYS A 88 -8.60 -18.53 -11.06
N PRO A 89 -8.55 -19.89 -10.96
CA PRO A 89 -9.44 -20.63 -10.08
C PRO A 89 -9.08 -20.47 -8.61
N TRP A 90 -10.08 -20.63 -7.74
CA TRP A 90 -9.88 -20.84 -6.33
C TRP A 90 -9.63 -22.32 -6.05
N ASP A 91 -8.35 -22.74 -6.06
CA ASP A 91 -7.90 -24.11 -5.83
C ASP A 91 -6.76 -24.16 -4.79
N ASP A 92 -6.35 -25.38 -4.44
CA ASP A 92 -5.30 -25.58 -3.44
C ASP A 92 -3.94 -25.04 -3.88
N HIS A 93 -3.65 -25.01 -5.17
CA HIS A 93 -2.41 -24.44 -5.70
C HIS A 93 -2.38 -22.92 -5.46
N ASN A 94 -3.44 -22.21 -5.83
CA ASN A 94 -3.53 -20.76 -5.65
C ASN A 94 -3.64 -20.37 -4.17
N ARG A 95 -4.32 -21.18 -3.34
CA ARG A 95 -4.34 -20.98 -1.89
C ARG A 95 -2.95 -21.10 -1.28
N LYS A 96 -2.17 -22.11 -1.66
CA LYS A 96 -0.78 -22.27 -1.22
C LYS A 96 0.09 -21.09 -1.64
N HIS A 97 -0.09 -20.61 -2.87
CA HIS A 97 0.64 -19.43 -3.37
C HIS A 97 0.35 -18.20 -2.52
N LEU A 98 -0.92 -17.91 -2.22
CA LEU A 98 -1.29 -16.82 -1.31
C LEU A 98 -0.67 -16.95 0.08
N VAL A 99 -0.57 -18.17 0.61
CA VAL A 99 0.09 -18.40 1.92
C VAL A 99 1.60 -18.12 1.85
N ILE A 100 2.24 -18.44 0.73
CA ILE A 100 3.67 -18.15 0.51
C ILE A 100 3.88 -16.63 0.51
N GLU A 101 3.17 -15.88 -0.33
CA GLU A 101 3.30 -14.41 -0.41
C GLU A 101 3.00 -13.74 0.94
N LEU A 102 2.00 -14.25 1.69
CA LEU A 102 1.72 -13.75 3.03
C LEU A 102 2.88 -14.03 3.99
N GLY A 103 3.54 -15.17 3.85
CA GLY A 103 4.75 -15.52 4.61
C GLY A 103 5.91 -14.57 4.30
N ASP A 104 6.10 -14.22 3.04
CA ASP A 104 7.14 -13.30 2.61
C ASP A 104 6.86 -11.87 3.12
N VAL A 105 5.61 -11.41 3.10
CA VAL A 105 5.21 -10.16 3.79
C VAL A 105 5.59 -10.20 5.28
N MET A 106 5.29 -11.31 5.97
CA MET A 106 5.62 -11.45 7.39
C MET A 106 7.14 -11.44 7.66
N TRP A 107 7.93 -11.99 6.74
CA TRP A 107 9.38 -11.92 6.84
C TRP A 107 9.88 -10.46 6.83
N TYR A 108 9.35 -9.63 5.94
CA TYR A 108 9.69 -8.21 5.90
C TYR A 108 9.13 -7.41 7.09
N VAL A 109 7.96 -7.78 7.61
CA VAL A 109 7.44 -7.22 8.87
C VAL A 109 8.41 -7.49 10.02
N MET A 110 8.98 -8.71 10.11
CA MET A 110 10.00 -9.03 11.10
C MET A 110 11.29 -8.22 10.91
N GLN A 111 11.71 -7.92 9.67
CA GLN A 111 12.83 -7.02 9.42
C GLN A 111 12.55 -5.61 10.00
N ALA A 112 11.32 -5.10 9.85
CA ALA A 112 10.91 -3.83 10.45
C ALA A 112 10.95 -3.89 11.99
N CYS A 113 10.41 -4.93 12.60
CA CYS A 113 10.45 -5.13 14.05
C CYS A 113 11.90 -5.12 14.59
N MET A 114 12.82 -5.85 13.92
CA MET A 114 14.24 -5.85 14.27
C MET A 114 14.88 -4.47 14.10
N ALA A 115 14.53 -3.73 13.06
CA ALA A 115 15.07 -2.40 12.81
C ALA A 115 14.63 -1.38 13.87
N LEU A 116 13.39 -1.52 14.36
CA LEU A 116 12.78 -0.66 15.39
C LEU A 116 13.09 -1.13 16.82
N ASN A 117 13.75 -2.28 16.98
CA ASN A 117 14.00 -2.92 18.27
C ASN A 117 12.72 -3.14 19.11
N ILE A 118 11.67 -3.62 18.45
CA ILE A 118 10.36 -3.97 19.03
C ILE A 118 9.99 -5.40 18.67
N THR A 119 9.01 -5.96 19.37
CA THR A 119 8.45 -7.27 19.06
C THR A 119 7.23 -7.16 18.16
N LEU A 120 6.85 -8.25 17.50
CA LEU A 120 5.60 -8.31 16.76
C LEU A 120 4.38 -8.15 17.68
N ASP A 121 4.48 -8.63 18.91
CA ASP A 121 3.43 -8.46 19.95
C ASP A 121 3.20 -6.98 20.24
N ASP A 122 4.25 -6.17 20.33
CA ASP A 122 4.13 -4.71 20.52
C ASP A 122 3.40 -4.04 19.35
N VAL A 123 3.70 -4.47 18.12
CA VAL A 123 3.03 -3.95 16.92
C VAL A 123 1.54 -4.29 16.95
N ILE A 124 1.19 -5.54 17.28
CA ILE A 124 -0.20 -6.00 17.34
C ILE A 124 -0.94 -5.29 18.48
N ALA A 125 -0.32 -5.18 19.66
CA ALA A 125 -0.92 -4.49 20.80
C ALA A 125 -1.20 -3.02 20.48
N GLY A 126 -0.25 -2.30 19.89
CA GLY A 126 -0.42 -0.91 19.47
C GLY A 126 -1.56 -0.75 18.43
N ASN A 127 -1.66 -1.68 17.47
CA ASN A 127 -2.76 -1.69 16.51
C ASN A 127 -4.12 -1.91 17.21
N VAL A 128 -4.21 -2.87 18.13
CA VAL A 128 -5.43 -3.14 18.89
C VAL A 128 -5.86 -1.92 19.71
N GLU A 129 -4.94 -1.26 20.38
CA GLU A 129 -5.23 -0.04 21.15
C GLU A 129 -5.75 1.08 20.23
N LYS A 130 -5.12 1.31 19.09
CA LYS A 130 -5.57 2.28 18.10
C LYS A 130 -6.99 1.97 17.62
N LEU A 131 -7.26 0.72 17.24
CA LEU A 131 -8.58 0.32 16.74
C LEU A 131 -9.66 0.37 17.81
N LYS A 132 -9.35 0.08 19.08
CA LYS A 132 -10.29 0.27 20.21
C LYS A 132 -10.67 1.72 20.41
N LYS A 133 -9.74 2.67 20.23
CA LYS A 133 -10.03 4.11 20.29
C LYS A 133 -10.93 4.53 19.12
N ARG A 134 -10.67 4.04 17.91
CA ARG A 134 -11.48 4.33 16.72
C ARG A 134 -12.89 3.71 16.80
N TYR A 135 -12.99 2.50 17.29
CA TYR A 135 -14.22 1.70 17.35
C TYR A 135 -14.55 1.26 18.78
N PRO A 136 -14.90 2.18 19.71
CA PRO A 136 -15.12 1.86 21.12
C PRO A 136 -16.27 0.87 21.34
N GLY A 137 -17.19 0.71 20.37
CA GLY A 137 -18.26 -0.32 20.40
C GLY A 137 -17.80 -1.70 19.93
N GLY A 138 -16.56 -1.85 19.44
CA GLY A 138 -16.06 -3.12 18.90
C GLY A 138 -16.60 -3.49 17.51
N GLU A 139 -17.38 -2.61 16.89
CA GLU A 139 -17.95 -2.80 15.54
C GLU A 139 -17.43 -1.73 14.57
N PHE A 140 -17.33 -2.11 13.29
CA PHE A 140 -16.91 -1.19 12.23
C PHE A 140 -17.97 -0.10 12.03
N ASP A 141 -17.52 1.13 11.91
CA ASP A 141 -18.33 2.33 11.67
C ASP A 141 -17.70 3.15 10.54
N VAL A 142 -18.46 3.34 9.46
CA VAL A 142 -17.98 4.06 8.26
C VAL A 142 -17.63 5.50 8.59
N TYR A 143 -18.46 6.19 9.38
CA TYR A 143 -18.22 7.59 9.74
C TYR A 143 -16.90 7.75 10.51
N LYS A 144 -16.64 6.86 11.48
CA LYS A 144 -15.39 6.87 12.26
C LYS A 144 -14.18 6.45 11.42
N SER A 145 -14.37 5.62 10.41
CA SER A 145 -13.31 5.25 9.46
C SER A 145 -12.85 6.44 8.63
N GLU A 146 -13.79 7.27 8.19
CA GLU A 146 -13.52 8.45 7.34
C GLU A 146 -13.15 9.71 8.16
N ASN A 147 -13.62 9.82 9.40
CA ASN A 147 -13.40 10.97 10.28
C ASN A 147 -12.55 10.56 11.47
N ARG A 148 -11.23 10.55 11.27
CA ARG A 148 -10.25 10.17 12.30
C ARG A 148 -10.19 11.22 13.42
N LEU A 149 -10.11 10.76 14.66
CA LEU A 149 -9.88 11.61 15.82
C LEU A 149 -8.40 12.01 15.90
N GLU A 150 -8.13 13.12 16.59
CA GLU A 150 -6.75 13.54 16.86
C GLU A 150 -6.02 12.47 17.67
N GLY A 151 -4.85 12.02 17.19
CA GLY A 151 -4.08 10.92 17.78
C GLY A 151 -4.46 9.51 17.27
N ASP A 152 -5.36 9.38 16.30
CA ASP A 152 -5.65 8.16 15.54
C ASP A 152 -4.91 8.22 14.19
N LEU A 153 -3.61 7.98 14.24
CA LEU A 153 -2.72 7.99 13.08
C LEU A 153 -2.82 6.70 12.26
#